data_45213a96b3460651ef5e27ed11bbc93f
#
_entry.id   45213a96b3460651ef5e27ed11bbc93f
#
_cell.length_a   1.000
_cell.length_b   1.000
_cell.length_c   1.000
_cell.angle_alpha   90.00
_cell.angle_beta   90.00
_cell.angle_gamma   90.00
#
_symmetry.space_group_name_H-M   'P 1'
#
loop_
_entity.id
_entity.type
_entity.pdbx_description
1 polymer ?
#
loop_
_entity_poly.entity_id
_entity_poly.type
_entity_poly.pdbx_seq_one_letter_code
_entity_poly.pdbx_strand_id
1 'polypeptide(L)'
;RASMIMLSFVGVALGGATGGLVASRFMGTYGWQVIFWTGGIAPMLVGILAIFLLPESIKFLSLRPERRAELVRVLGRLDPGLRVPADARFVLSDESNRATFAFSDLFAGRLAWVTPLFWTANLISLMVFFFVNQWTPVLLASTGIPVERAAMGTTLFMIGGFVGVLAIMRPVDRFGFIAVPVLFALGIPAVGLIGVTGLPEATIMALVCMAGFCLIALQFGIIATESQVYPTYIRSWGVGSCFAFGRVGSVFGPMVGGVMLARNMP
;
A
#
# COMPACT_ATOMS: atom_id res chain seq x y z
N ARG A 1 2.32 -4.41 15.24
CA ARG A 1 1.81 -3.08 14.77
C ARG A 1 1.88 -2.95 13.24
N ALA A 2 2.97 -3.38 12.59
CA ALA A 2 3.12 -3.37 11.13
C ALA A 2 2.05 -4.24 10.45
N SER A 3 1.78 -5.45 10.98
CA SER A 3 0.74 -6.36 10.45
C SER A 3 -0.64 -5.71 10.38
N MET A 4 -1.02 -4.88 11.35
CA MET A 4 -2.31 -4.17 11.33
C MET A 4 -2.39 -3.14 10.21
N ILE A 5 -1.28 -2.43 9.95
CA ILE A 5 -1.18 -1.49 8.83
C ILE A 5 -1.30 -2.25 7.52
N MET A 6 -0.56 -3.34 7.36
CA MET A 6 -0.61 -4.17 6.16
C MET A 6 -2.00 -4.79 5.93
N LEU A 7 -2.68 -5.22 6.98
CA LEU A 7 -4.04 -5.76 6.90
C LEU A 7 -5.03 -4.74 6.33
N SER A 8 -4.88 -3.46 6.69
CA SER A 8 -5.72 -2.39 6.13
C SER A 8 -5.56 -2.25 4.61
N PHE A 9 -4.38 -2.57 4.07
CA PHE A 9 -4.10 -2.52 2.62
C PHE A 9 -4.58 -3.75 1.85
N VAL A 10 -4.96 -4.83 2.52
CA VAL A 10 -5.62 -5.99 1.88
C VAL A 10 -6.89 -5.55 1.15
N GLY A 11 -7.58 -4.52 1.68
CA GLY A 11 -8.72 -3.90 1.03
C GLY A 11 -8.45 -3.35 -0.37
N VAL A 12 -7.22 -2.90 -0.64
CA VAL A 12 -6.83 -2.41 -1.98
C VAL A 12 -6.84 -3.54 -3.01
N ALA A 13 -6.27 -4.70 -2.64
CA ALA A 13 -6.24 -5.87 -3.52
C ALA A 13 -7.66 -6.43 -3.75
N LEU A 14 -8.47 -6.50 -2.70
CA LEU A 14 -9.88 -6.90 -2.80
C LEU A 14 -10.70 -5.93 -3.65
N GLY A 15 -10.49 -4.61 -3.48
CA GLY A 15 -11.14 -3.58 -4.29
C GLY A 15 -10.79 -3.70 -5.78
N GLY A 16 -9.52 -3.93 -6.10
CA GLY A 16 -9.08 -4.17 -7.48
C GLY A 16 -9.71 -5.44 -8.09
N ALA A 17 -9.75 -6.53 -7.33
CA ALA A 17 -10.36 -7.79 -7.77
C ALA A 17 -11.87 -7.64 -7.98
N THR A 18 -12.60 -6.98 -7.07
CA THR A 18 -14.04 -6.75 -7.20
C THR A 18 -14.36 -5.84 -8.38
N GLY A 19 -13.55 -4.80 -8.64
CA GLY A 19 -13.69 -3.94 -9.81
C GLY A 19 -13.59 -4.73 -11.12
N GLY A 20 -12.64 -5.64 -11.24
CA GLY A 20 -12.49 -6.54 -12.39
C GLY A 20 -13.70 -7.48 -12.57
N LEU A 21 -14.22 -8.06 -11.48
CA LEU A 21 -15.40 -8.92 -11.50
C LEU A 21 -16.64 -8.15 -11.93
N VAL A 22 -16.84 -6.94 -11.41
CA VAL A 22 -17.96 -6.08 -11.83
C VAL A 22 -17.87 -5.74 -13.31
N ALA A 23 -16.68 -5.37 -13.79
CA ALA A 23 -16.44 -5.08 -15.19
C ALA A 23 -16.79 -6.30 -16.09
N SER A 24 -16.25 -7.47 -15.77
CA SER A 24 -16.46 -8.68 -16.56
C SER A 24 -17.92 -9.15 -16.59
N ARG A 25 -18.68 -8.94 -15.51
CA ARG A 25 -20.05 -9.45 -15.40
C ARG A 25 -21.12 -8.47 -15.90
N PHE A 26 -20.90 -7.18 -15.71
CA PHE A 26 -21.95 -6.17 -15.89
C PHE A 26 -21.70 -5.17 -17.01
N MET A 27 -20.44 -5.01 -17.47
CA MET A 27 -20.11 -4.02 -18.48
C MET A 27 -20.76 -4.31 -19.83
N GLY A 28 -20.94 -5.60 -20.19
CA GLY A 28 -21.64 -6.00 -21.42
C GLY A 28 -23.13 -5.64 -21.43
N THR A 29 -23.79 -5.61 -20.25
CA THR A 29 -25.23 -5.33 -20.12
C THR A 29 -25.52 -3.87 -19.83
N TYR A 30 -24.74 -3.22 -18.96
CA TYR A 30 -25.00 -1.86 -18.46
C TYR A 30 -24.01 -0.81 -18.99
N GLY A 31 -23.06 -1.22 -19.84
CA GLY A 31 -22.03 -0.34 -20.35
C GLY A 31 -20.94 -0.04 -19.33
N TRP A 32 -19.96 0.77 -19.74
CA TRP A 32 -18.78 1.13 -18.91
C TRP A 32 -19.13 1.95 -17.65
N GLN A 33 -20.30 2.60 -17.66
CA GLN A 33 -20.77 3.44 -16.54
C GLN A 33 -20.94 2.66 -15.24
N VAL A 34 -21.23 1.35 -15.30
CA VAL A 34 -21.40 0.50 -14.12
C VAL A 34 -20.17 0.47 -13.24
N ILE A 35 -18.97 0.60 -13.82
CA ILE A 35 -17.70 0.62 -13.06
C ILE A 35 -17.64 1.88 -12.20
N PHE A 36 -18.02 3.03 -12.74
CA PHE A 36 -18.03 4.30 -12.01
C PHE A 36 -19.13 4.32 -10.93
N TRP A 37 -20.33 3.81 -11.23
CA TRP A 37 -21.40 3.70 -10.26
C TRP A 37 -21.01 2.82 -9.07
N THR A 38 -20.46 1.63 -9.32
CA THR A 38 -20.04 0.71 -8.26
C THR A 38 -18.83 1.26 -7.50
N GLY A 39 -17.86 1.86 -8.21
CA GLY A 39 -16.67 2.49 -7.61
C GLY A 39 -16.99 3.75 -6.79
N GLY A 40 -18.12 4.42 -7.04
CA GLY A 40 -18.57 5.57 -6.25
C GLY A 40 -19.50 5.17 -5.10
N ILE A 41 -20.52 4.35 -5.38
CA ILE A 41 -21.55 3.98 -4.39
C ILE A 41 -20.95 3.11 -3.27
N ALA A 42 -20.11 2.13 -3.60
CA ALA A 42 -19.56 1.22 -2.59
C ALA A 42 -18.72 1.94 -1.52
N PRO A 43 -17.74 2.81 -1.86
CA PRO A 43 -17.02 3.60 -0.86
C PRO A 43 -17.92 4.55 -0.07
N MET A 44 -18.94 5.13 -0.71
CA MET A 44 -19.89 6.02 -0.04
C MET A 44 -20.70 5.26 1.03
N LEU A 45 -21.18 4.08 0.71
CA LEU A 45 -21.88 3.22 1.69
C LEU A 45 -20.96 2.81 2.85
N VAL A 46 -19.72 2.42 2.55
CA VAL A 46 -18.72 2.10 3.58
C VAL A 46 -18.42 3.32 4.43
N GLY A 47 -18.30 4.52 3.83
CA GLY A 47 -18.10 5.76 4.56
C GLY A 47 -19.26 6.09 5.51
N ILE A 48 -20.49 5.93 5.06
CA ILE A 48 -21.69 6.11 5.88
C ILE A 48 -21.71 5.10 7.04
N LEU A 49 -21.45 3.82 6.76
CA LEU A 49 -21.37 2.78 7.79
C LEU A 49 -20.25 3.08 8.81
N ALA A 50 -19.12 3.59 8.35
CA ALA A 50 -18.00 3.95 9.22
C ALA A 50 -18.39 5.05 10.22
N ILE A 51 -19.18 6.04 9.83
CA ILE A 51 -19.66 7.11 10.73
C ILE A 51 -20.46 6.52 11.92
N PHE A 52 -21.24 5.45 11.67
CA PHE A 52 -22.06 4.84 12.71
C PHE A 52 -21.35 3.73 13.49
N LEU A 53 -20.42 3.03 12.87
CA LEU A 53 -19.78 1.83 13.45
C LEU A 53 -18.41 2.12 14.07
N LEU A 54 -17.64 3.10 13.56
CA LEU A 54 -16.32 3.39 14.10
C LEU A 54 -16.43 4.26 15.35
N PRO A 55 -15.92 3.77 16.51
CA PRO A 55 -15.78 4.61 17.67
C PRO A 55 -14.73 5.68 17.43
N GLU A 56 -14.90 6.81 18.09
CA GLU A 56 -13.93 7.92 18.02
C GLU A 56 -12.56 7.48 18.55
N SER A 57 -11.50 8.08 18.01
CA SER A 57 -10.13 7.75 18.41
C SER A 57 -9.89 8.09 19.89
N ILE A 58 -9.36 7.13 20.66
CA ILE A 58 -8.97 7.33 22.07
C ILE A 58 -8.01 8.52 22.20
N LYS A 59 -7.04 8.63 21.28
CA LYS A 59 -6.09 9.72 21.26
C LYS A 59 -6.79 11.07 21.05
N PHE A 60 -7.74 11.14 20.13
CA PHE A 60 -8.52 12.34 19.88
C PHE A 60 -9.39 12.72 21.08
N LEU A 61 -10.06 11.73 21.69
CA LEU A 61 -10.89 11.94 22.88
C LEU A 61 -10.06 12.35 24.10
N SER A 62 -8.83 11.84 24.25
CA SER A 62 -7.96 12.19 25.38
C SER A 62 -7.48 13.66 25.35
N LEU A 63 -7.44 14.27 24.18
CA LEU A 63 -7.09 15.69 24.00
C LEU A 63 -8.28 16.64 24.24
N ARG A 64 -9.51 16.12 24.45
CA ARG A 64 -10.73 16.91 24.65
C ARG A 64 -11.38 16.60 25.98
N PRO A 65 -11.11 17.43 27.02
CA PRO A 65 -11.68 17.23 28.34
C PRO A 65 -13.22 17.17 28.38
N GLU A 66 -13.86 17.91 27.47
CA GLU A 66 -15.34 18.00 27.36
C GLU A 66 -15.95 16.64 26.96
N ARG A 67 -15.21 15.80 26.24
CA ARG A 67 -15.67 14.47 25.77
C ARG A 67 -15.17 13.32 26.64
N ARG A 68 -14.78 13.58 27.89
CA ARG A 68 -14.27 12.58 28.84
C ARG A 68 -15.22 11.40 29.05
N ALA A 69 -16.52 11.65 29.13
CA ALA A 69 -17.50 10.58 29.33
C ALA A 69 -17.50 9.55 28.18
N GLU A 70 -17.26 10.02 26.95
CA GLU A 70 -17.14 9.18 25.77
C GLU A 70 -15.84 8.39 25.77
N LEU A 71 -14.72 9.02 26.17
CA LEU A 71 -13.44 8.35 26.33
C LEU A 71 -13.53 7.17 27.33
N VAL A 72 -14.13 7.41 28.50
CA VAL A 72 -14.32 6.37 29.53
C VAL A 72 -15.19 5.24 29.00
N ARG A 73 -16.24 5.54 28.22
CA ARG A 73 -17.10 4.52 27.60
C ARG A 73 -16.32 3.67 26.58
N VAL A 74 -15.49 4.29 25.76
CA VAL A 74 -14.66 3.56 24.76
C VAL A 74 -13.61 2.70 25.46
N LEU A 75 -12.96 3.23 26.51
CA LEU A 75 -11.99 2.47 27.31
C LEU A 75 -12.64 1.28 28.01
N GLY A 76 -13.84 1.44 28.58
CA GLY A 76 -14.59 0.36 29.22
C GLY A 76 -15.05 -0.74 28.24
N ARG A 77 -15.18 -0.44 26.93
CA ARG A 77 -15.43 -1.46 25.89
C ARG A 77 -14.18 -2.27 25.54
N LEU A 78 -13.00 -1.66 25.66
CA LEU A 78 -11.73 -2.31 25.35
C LEU A 78 -11.24 -3.17 26.52
N ASP A 79 -11.43 -2.68 27.73
CA ASP A 79 -11.08 -3.39 28.97
C ASP A 79 -12.21 -3.22 29.99
N PRO A 80 -13.11 -4.21 30.09
CA PRO A 80 -14.23 -4.18 31.06
C PRO A 80 -13.80 -4.12 32.52
N GLY A 81 -12.54 -4.50 32.82
CA GLY A 81 -11.96 -4.43 34.18
C GLY A 81 -11.39 -3.06 34.53
N LEU A 82 -11.23 -2.16 33.57
CA LEU A 82 -10.60 -0.85 33.78
C LEU A 82 -11.54 0.09 34.54
N ARG A 83 -11.24 0.37 35.80
CA ARG A 83 -11.90 1.43 36.57
C ARG A 83 -11.11 2.71 36.48
N VAL A 84 -11.67 3.68 35.74
CA VAL A 84 -11.04 5.02 35.55
C VAL A 84 -11.51 5.91 36.72
N PRO A 85 -10.59 6.36 37.62
CA PRO A 85 -10.93 7.30 38.69
C PRO A 85 -11.49 8.63 38.11
N ALA A 86 -12.36 9.30 38.86
CA ALA A 86 -13.01 10.52 38.42
C ALA A 86 -12.01 11.68 38.20
N ASP A 87 -10.89 11.66 38.87
CA ASP A 87 -9.81 12.64 38.80
C ASP A 87 -8.64 12.24 37.88
N ALA A 88 -8.72 11.06 37.23
CA ALA A 88 -7.65 10.60 36.34
C ALA A 88 -7.40 11.58 35.21
N ARG A 89 -6.16 11.99 35.02
CA ARG A 89 -5.71 12.76 33.87
C ARG A 89 -5.13 11.84 32.83
N PHE A 90 -5.66 11.94 31.62
CA PHE A 90 -5.11 11.21 30.46
C PHE A 90 -3.96 12.01 29.88
N VAL A 91 -2.76 11.44 29.95
CA VAL A 91 -1.55 12.01 29.39
C VAL A 91 -1.07 11.11 28.27
N LEU A 92 -0.84 11.70 27.10
CA LEU A 92 -0.21 10.97 26.01
C LEU A 92 1.30 10.94 26.28
N SER A 93 1.82 9.77 26.62
CA SER A 93 3.25 9.59 26.93
C SER A 93 4.18 9.87 25.74
N ASP A 94 3.62 10.09 24.56
CA ASP A 94 4.35 10.23 23.29
C ASP A 94 4.33 11.69 22.76
N GLU A 95 3.78 12.64 23.49
CA GLU A 95 3.85 14.05 23.13
C GLU A 95 5.15 14.66 23.69
N SER A 96 6.20 14.63 22.84
CA SER A 96 7.26 15.61 22.98
C SER A 96 6.61 16.99 22.85
N ASN A 97 7.02 17.92 23.74
CA ASN A 97 6.51 19.29 23.92
C ASN A 97 6.55 20.21 22.67
N ARG A 98 6.61 19.65 21.45
CA ARG A 98 6.62 20.39 20.19
C ARG A 98 5.20 20.46 19.64
N ALA A 99 4.53 21.55 19.95
CA ALA A 99 3.18 21.86 19.48
C ALA A 99 3.11 22.19 17.98
N THR A 100 4.23 22.39 17.30
CA THR A 100 4.28 22.79 15.88
C THR A 100 5.27 21.94 15.10
N PHE A 101 4.79 21.39 13.99
CA PHE A 101 5.61 20.69 12.99
C PHE A 101 6.31 21.71 12.10
N ALA A 102 7.62 21.57 11.91
CA ALA A 102 8.36 22.23 10.86
C ALA A 102 8.83 21.19 9.82
N PHE A 103 8.78 21.53 8.53
CA PHE A 103 9.23 20.63 7.47
C PHE A 103 10.69 20.21 7.64
N SER A 104 11.51 21.07 8.24
CA SER A 104 12.89 20.79 8.62
C SER A 104 13.04 19.62 9.61
N ASP A 105 12.00 19.28 10.38
CA ASP A 105 12.04 18.17 11.34
C ASP A 105 12.17 16.81 10.65
N LEU A 106 11.75 16.72 9.37
CA LEU A 106 11.96 15.53 8.53
C LEU A 106 13.43 15.28 8.22
N PHE A 107 14.28 16.29 8.36
CA PHE A 107 15.71 16.22 8.09
C PHE A 107 16.55 16.44 9.35
N ALA A 108 15.96 16.33 10.53
CA ALA A 108 16.66 16.51 11.81
C ALA A 108 17.45 15.23 12.19
N GLY A 109 18.73 15.38 12.53
CA GLY A 109 19.60 14.28 13.01
C GLY A 109 19.66 13.09 12.05
N ARG A 110 19.31 11.89 12.51
CA ARG A 110 19.31 10.67 11.68
C ARG A 110 18.34 10.74 10.50
N LEU A 111 17.25 11.48 10.63
CA LEU A 111 16.23 11.59 9.58
C LEU A 111 16.76 12.32 8.35
N ALA A 112 17.83 13.11 8.46
CA ALA A 112 18.48 13.77 7.33
C ALA A 112 18.91 12.81 6.21
N TRP A 113 19.31 11.60 6.58
CA TRP A 113 19.69 10.54 5.62
C TRP A 113 18.56 9.57 5.35
N VAL A 114 17.74 9.28 6.36
CA VAL A 114 16.68 8.28 6.28
C VAL A 114 15.51 8.76 5.39
N THR A 115 15.15 10.02 5.49
CA THR A 115 14.03 10.58 4.68
C THR A 115 14.32 10.55 3.17
N PRO A 116 15.48 11.05 2.67
CA PRO A 116 15.82 10.93 1.25
C PRO A 116 15.93 9.47 0.78
N LEU A 117 16.41 8.57 1.64
CA LEU A 117 16.48 7.14 1.32
C LEU A 117 15.08 6.54 1.12
N PHE A 118 14.13 6.84 2.00
CA PHE A 118 12.74 6.40 1.83
C PHE A 118 12.08 7.05 0.61
N TRP A 119 12.33 8.31 0.33
CA TRP A 119 11.84 8.97 -0.88
C TRP A 119 12.31 8.26 -2.14
N THR A 120 13.62 7.96 -2.21
CA THR A 120 14.23 7.22 -3.34
C THR A 120 13.67 5.80 -3.44
N ALA A 121 13.54 5.10 -2.30
CA ALA A 121 12.98 3.75 -2.26
C ALA A 121 11.52 3.72 -2.75
N ASN A 122 10.68 4.65 -2.30
CA ASN A 122 9.29 4.77 -2.79
C ASN A 122 9.22 5.13 -4.27
N LEU A 123 10.06 6.07 -4.72
CA LEU A 123 10.10 6.50 -6.13
C LEU A 123 10.43 5.30 -7.02
N ILE A 124 11.51 4.58 -6.71
CA ILE A 124 11.93 3.42 -7.50
C ILE A 124 10.90 2.29 -7.41
N SER A 125 10.42 1.98 -6.21
CA SER A 125 9.45 0.91 -6.00
C SER A 125 8.15 1.16 -6.78
N LEU A 126 7.57 2.37 -6.69
CA LEU A 126 6.35 2.71 -7.43
C LEU A 126 6.59 2.83 -8.92
N MET A 127 7.76 3.32 -9.35
CA MET A 127 8.13 3.36 -10.77
C MET A 127 8.12 1.94 -11.36
N VAL A 128 8.80 1.00 -10.72
CA VAL A 128 8.86 -0.41 -11.17
C VAL A 128 7.49 -1.07 -11.08
N PHE A 129 6.76 -0.86 -9.98
CA PHE A 129 5.43 -1.40 -9.80
C PHE A 129 4.47 -0.99 -10.92
N PHE A 130 4.37 0.32 -11.20
CA PHE A 130 3.47 0.83 -12.25
C PHE A 130 3.96 0.46 -13.64
N PHE A 131 5.28 0.41 -13.88
CA PHE A 131 5.85 -0.10 -15.12
C PHE A 131 5.39 -1.53 -15.38
N VAL A 132 5.66 -2.46 -14.45
CA VAL A 132 5.30 -3.87 -14.60
C VAL A 132 3.79 -4.04 -14.72
N ASN A 133 3.01 -3.39 -13.85
CA ASN A 133 1.56 -3.51 -13.85
C ASN A 133 0.90 -3.06 -15.17
N GLN A 134 1.38 -1.95 -15.75
CA GLN A 134 0.80 -1.39 -16.98
C GLN A 134 1.29 -2.10 -18.24
N TRP A 135 2.56 -2.51 -18.27
CA TRP A 135 3.17 -3.05 -19.49
C TRP A 135 3.08 -4.57 -19.59
N THR A 136 2.91 -5.31 -18.49
CA THR A 136 2.79 -6.78 -18.52
C THR A 136 1.77 -7.28 -19.54
N PRO A 137 0.51 -6.83 -19.59
CA PRO A 137 -0.45 -7.33 -20.57
C PRO A 137 -0.05 -7.00 -22.01
N VAL A 138 0.53 -5.82 -22.25
CA VAL A 138 0.97 -5.37 -23.56
C VAL A 138 2.16 -6.21 -24.03
N LEU A 139 3.14 -6.43 -23.18
CA LEU A 139 4.31 -7.25 -23.46
C LEU A 139 3.92 -8.71 -23.69
N LEU A 140 3.02 -9.28 -22.90
CA LEU A 140 2.53 -10.64 -23.12
C LEU A 140 1.79 -10.78 -24.44
N ALA A 141 0.98 -9.79 -24.82
CA ALA A 141 0.29 -9.79 -26.12
C ALA A 141 1.29 -9.67 -27.30
N SER A 142 2.37 -8.91 -27.16
CA SER A 142 3.39 -8.77 -28.19
C SER A 142 4.21 -10.05 -28.43
N THR A 143 4.28 -10.96 -27.45
CA THR A 143 4.92 -12.29 -27.61
C THR A 143 4.01 -13.32 -28.27
N GLY A 144 2.82 -12.92 -28.74
CA GLY A 144 1.86 -13.82 -29.41
C GLY A 144 0.87 -14.53 -28.46
N ILE A 145 0.88 -14.19 -27.17
CA ILE A 145 -0.10 -14.70 -26.21
C ILE A 145 -1.45 -13.99 -26.49
N PRO A 146 -2.57 -14.74 -26.60
CA PRO A 146 -3.90 -14.16 -26.79
C PRO A 146 -4.22 -13.11 -25.72
N VAL A 147 -4.89 -12.02 -26.15
CA VAL A 147 -5.18 -10.84 -25.28
C VAL A 147 -5.91 -11.25 -24.00
N GLU A 148 -6.81 -12.23 -24.09
CA GLU A 148 -7.56 -12.74 -22.94
C GLU A 148 -6.63 -13.38 -21.91
N ARG A 149 -5.62 -14.12 -22.37
CA ARG A 149 -4.60 -14.72 -21.48
C ARG A 149 -3.59 -13.70 -20.98
N ALA A 150 -3.23 -12.73 -21.81
CA ALA A 150 -2.37 -11.64 -21.39
C ALA A 150 -3.01 -10.82 -20.26
N ALA A 151 -4.34 -10.60 -20.28
CA ALA A 151 -5.08 -9.98 -19.21
C ALA A 151 -5.05 -10.80 -17.90
N MET A 152 -4.98 -12.13 -17.97
CA MET A 152 -4.79 -12.99 -16.79
C MET A 152 -3.47 -12.72 -16.08
N GLY A 153 -2.44 -12.24 -16.80
CA GLY A 153 -1.18 -11.82 -16.19
C GLY A 153 -1.38 -10.76 -15.11
N THR A 154 -2.22 -9.74 -15.37
CA THR A 154 -2.54 -8.70 -14.35
C THR A 154 -3.25 -9.31 -13.13
N THR A 155 -4.16 -10.26 -13.35
CA THR A 155 -4.82 -10.97 -12.26
C THR A 155 -3.84 -11.77 -11.42
N LEU A 156 -2.93 -12.52 -12.06
CA LEU A 156 -1.89 -13.28 -11.37
C LEU A 156 -0.92 -12.38 -10.61
N PHE A 157 -0.56 -11.23 -11.17
CA PHE A 157 0.23 -10.21 -10.49
C PHE A 157 -0.44 -9.73 -9.20
N MET A 158 -1.74 -9.45 -9.23
CA MET A 158 -2.50 -9.02 -8.05
C MET A 158 -2.67 -10.14 -7.03
N ILE A 159 -2.91 -11.37 -7.46
CA ILE A 159 -2.99 -12.54 -6.57
C ILE A 159 -1.63 -12.78 -5.90
N GLY A 160 -0.55 -12.74 -6.67
CA GLY A 160 0.81 -12.83 -6.13
C GLY A 160 1.05 -11.77 -5.06
N GLY A 161 0.68 -10.53 -5.34
CA GLY A 161 0.80 -9.43 -4.40
C GLY A 161 -0.01 -9.61 -3.12
N PHE A 162 -1.24 -10.08 -3.23
CA PHE A 162 -2.08 -10.39 -2.07
C PHE A 162 -1.42 -11.44 -1.17
N VAL A 163 -0.95 -12.54 -1.76
CA VAL A 163 -0.22 -13.60 -1.02
C VAL A 163 1.07 -13.04 -0.42
N GLY A 164 1.80 -12.19 -1.18
CA GLY A 164 3.03 -11.55 -0.73
C GLY A 164 2.84 -10.67 0.49
N VAL A 165 1.80 -9.84 0.51
CA VAL A 165 1.47 -9.00 1.67
C VAL A 165 1.19 -9.85 2.91
N LEU A 166 0.39 -10.92 2.77
CA LEU A 166 0.10 -11.83 3.89
C LEU A 166 1.35 -12.56 4.38
N ALA A 167 2.21 -13.00 3.45
CA ALA A 167 3.42 -13.73 3.77
C ALA A 167 4.44 -12.86 4.54
N ILE A 168 4.55 -11.56 4.17
CA ILE A 168 5.56 -10.67 4.78
C ILE A 168 5.13 -10.06 6.12
N MET A 169 3.86 -10.11 6.49
CA MET A 169 3.36 -9.53 7.73
C MET A 169 4.18 -9.95 8.96
N ARG A 170 4.36 -11.27 9.14
CA ARG A 170 5.14 -11.82 10.26
C ARG A 170 6.64 -11.51 10.18
N PRO A 171 7.31 -11.69 9.01
CA PRO A 171 8.70 -11.28 8.83
C PRO A 171 8.96 -9.82 9.16
N VAL A 172 8.10 -8.88 8.73
CA VAL A 172 8.28 -7.46 9.04
C VAL A 172 8.10 -7.16 10.53
N ASP A 173 7.16 -7.81 11.21
CA ASP A 173 7.02 -7.65 12.66
C ASP A 173 8.19 -8.25 13.45
N ARG A 174 8.81 -9.35 12.96
CA ARG A 174 9.89 -10.06 13.65
C ARG A 174 11.27 -9.53 13.33
N PHE A 175 11.54 -9.25 12.05
CA PHE A 175 12.86 -8.86 11.54
C PHE A 175 12.96 -7.38 11.16
N GLY A 176 11.84 -6.64 11.30
CA GLY A 176 11.78 -5.22 10.99
C GLY A 176 12.13 -4.92 9.52
N PHE A 177 13.03 -3.94 9.34
CA PHE A 177 13.39 -3.46 8.00
C PHE A 177 14.18 -4.48 7.15
N ILE A 178 14.75 -5.53 7.71
CA ILE A 178 15.57 -6.53 6.97
C ILE A 178 14.70 -7.29 5.94
N ALA A 179 13.41 -7.43 6.18
CA ALA A 179 12.49 -8.07 5.24
C ALA A 179 12.37 -7.30 3.91
N VAL A 180 12.54 -5.98 3.92
CA VAL A 180 12.40 -5.11 2.73
C VAL A 180 13.52 -5.36 1.71
N PRO A 181 14.83 -5.30 2.06
CA PRO A 181 15.92 -5.63 1.14
C PRO A 181 15.84 -7.05 0.55
N VAL A 182 15.36 -8.02 1.33
CA VAL A 182 15.17 -9.40 0.84
C VAL A 182 14.14 -9.44 -0.30
N LEU A 183 13.03 -8.70 -0.17
CA LEU A 183 12.04 -8.61 -1.24
C LEU A 183 12.59 -7.90 -2.48
N PHE A 184 13.42 -6.86 -2.30
CA PHE A 184 14.12 -6.24 -3.43
C PHE A 184 15.00 -7.26 -4.14
N ALA A 185 15.81 -8.00 -3.41
CA ALA A 185 16.72 -9.01 -3.97
C ALA A 185 15.98 -10.13 -4.72
N LEU A 186 14.81 -10.54 -4.25
CA LEU A 186 13.97 -11.54 -4.92
C LEU A 186 13.19 -10.94 -6.10
N GLY A 187 12.78 -9.68 -6.01
CA GLY A 187 12.02 -9.00 -7.05
C GLY A 187 12.82 -8.71 -8.30
N ILE A 188 14.12 -8.38 -8.17
CA ILE A 188 14.99 -8.08 -9.30
C ILE A 188 15.03 -9.23 -10.33
N PRO A 189 15.39 -10.47 -9.96
CA PRO A 189 15.38 -11.57 -10.92
C PRO A 189 13.98 -11.93 -11.41
N ALA A 190 12.95 -11.84 -10.57
CA ALA A 190 11.59 -12.11 -10.98
C ALA A 190 11.11 -11.17 -12.10
N VAL A 191 11.38 -9.88 -11.97
CA VAL A 191 11.04 -8.88 -13.01
C VAL A 191 11.95 -9.01 -14.22
N GLY A 192 13.26 -9.17 -14.01
CA GLY A 192 14.23 -9.27 -15.11
C GLY A 192 14.01 -10.49 -16.02
N LEU A 193 13.62 -11.64 -15.45
CA LEU A 193 13.38 -12.86 -16.21
C LEU A 193 12.08 -12.80 -17.05
N ILE A 194 11.13 -11.91 -16.73
CA ILE A 194 9.92 -11.73 -17.57
C ILE A 194 10.30 -11.27 -18.98
N GLY A 195 11.38 -10.50 -19.13
CA GLY A 195 11.87 -10.01 -20.43
C GLY A 195 12.67 -11.05 -21.24
N VAL A 196 12.92 -12.25 -20.73
CA VAL A 196 13.69 -13.27 -21.46
C VAL A 196 12.82 -13.94 -22.52
N THR A 197 13.24 -13.83 -23.77
CA THR A 197 12.54 -14.45 -24.92
C THR A 197 12.68 -15.97 -24.92
N GLY A 198 11.63 -16.68 -25.40
CA GLY A 198 11.65 -18.13 -25.53
C GLY A 198 11.24 -18.93 -24.31
N LEU A 199 10.82 -18.26 -23.23
CA LEU A 199 10.28 -18.96 -22.05
C LEU A 199 8.86 -19.50 -22.33
N PRO A 200 8.51 -20.68 -21.77
CA PRO A 200 7.15 -21.20 -21.82
C PRO A 200 6.15 -20.22 -21.17
N GLU A 201 4.93 -20.11 -21.73
CA GLU A 201 3.86 -19.24 -21.20
C GLU A 201 3.63 -19.46 -19.70
N ALA A 202 3.60 -20.70 -19.24
CA ALA A 202 3.40 -21.02 -17.82
C ALA A 202 4.51 -20.44 -16.93
N THR A 203 5.77 -20.44 -17.42
CA THR A 203 6.90 -19.86 -16.70
C THR A 203 6.78 -18.35 -16.61
N ILE A 204 6.40 -17.69 -17.69
CA ILE A 204 6.19 -16.22 -17.70
C ILE A 204 5.05 -15.85 -16.72
N MET A 205 3.94 -16.58 -16.74
CA MET A 205 2.82 -16.35 -15.80
C MET A 205 3.23 -16.55 -14.34
N ALA A 206 4.07 -17.56 -14.05
CA ALA A 206 4.62 -17.76 -12.71
C ALA A 206 5.55 -16.63 -12.29
N LEU A 207 6.41 -16.11 -13.21
CA LEU A 207 7.28 -14.97 -12.95
C LEU A 207 6.48 -13.69 -12.71
N VAL A 208 5.40 -13.46 -13.45
CA VAL A 208 4.49 -12.32 -13.25
C VAL A 208 3.83 -12.40 -11.86
N CYS A 209 3.38 -13.59 -11.46
CA CYS A 209 2.83 -13.81 -10.11
C CYS A 209 3.89 -13.54 -9.02
N MET A 210 5.12 -14.02 -9.22
CA MET A 210 6.24 -13.77 -8.30
C MET A 210 6.64 -12.29 -8.26
N ALA A 211 6.63 -11.61 -9.40
CA ALA A 211 6.87 -10.17 -9.46
C ALA A 211 5.80 -9.40 -8.65
N GLY A 212 4.53 -9.77 -8.80
CA GLY A 212 3.44 -9.23 -7.97
C GLY A 212 3.66 -9.48 -6.50
N PHE A 213 4.02 -10.72 -6.13
CA PHE A 213 4.37 -11.09 -4.76
C PHE A 213 5.46 -10.18 -4.17
N CYS A 214 6.55 -9.98 -4.88
CA CYS A 214 7.65 -9.18 -4.40
C CYS A 214 7.32 -7.68 -4.38
N LEU A 215 6.79 -7.12 -5.48
CA LEU A 215 6.63 -5.67 -5.63
C LEU A 215 5.53 -5.10 -4.72
N ILE A 216 4.39 -5.81 -4.61
CA ILE A 216 3.29 -5.35 -3.76
C ILE A 216 3.66 -5.52 -2.28
N ALA A 217 4.24 -6.66 -1.90
CA ALA A 217 4.70 -6.87 -0.53
C ALA A 217 5.80 -5.88 -0.14
N LEU A 218 6.72 -5.57 -1.07
CA LEU A 218 7.76 -4.58 -0.89
C LEU A 218 7.18 -3.20 -0.59
N GLN A 219 6.21 -2.73 -1.39
CA GLN A 219 5.60 -1.42 -1.21
C GLN A 219 4.97 -1.28 0.18
N PHE A 220 4.22 -2.29 0.64
CA PHE A 220 3.63 -2.26 1.96
C PHE A 220 4.64 -2.47 3.08
N GLY A 221 5.72 -3.22 2.82
CA GLY A 221 6.86 -3.36 3.73
C GLY A 221 7.58 -2.03 3.96
N ILE A 222 7.79 -1.23 2.91
CA ILE A 222 8.36 0.11 3.01
C ILE A 222 7.47 1.00 3.90
N ILE A 223 6.17 1.07 3.63
CA ILE A 223 5.21 1.87 4.40
C ILE A 223 5.19 1.47 5.88
N ALA A 224 5.19 0.17 6.16
CA ALA A 224 5.22 -0.35 7.51
C ALA A 224 6.52 0.03 8.24
N THR A 225 7.65 0.02 7.53
CA THR A 225 8.95 0.43 8.08
C THR A 225 8.99 1.93 8.33
N GLU A 226 8.51 2.76 7.40
CA GLU A 226 8.39 4.21 7.57
C GLU A 226 7.58 4.57 8.82
N SER A 227 6.44 3.90 9.00
CA SER A 227 5.57 4.13 10.15
C SER A 227 6.21 3.80 11.50
N GLN A 228 7.25 2.95 11.51
CA GLN A 228 8.02 2.59 12.71
C GLN A 228 9.22 3.53 12.94
N VAL A 229 9.83 4.01 11.87
CA VAL A 229 11.04 4.85 11.92
C VAL A 229 10.69 6.30 12.27
N TYR A 230 9.62 6.85 11.69
CA TYR A 230 9.24 8.21 12.02
C TYR A 230 8.62 8.32 13.41
N PRO A 231 9.10 9.27 14.25
CA PRO A 231 8.47 9.61 15.53
C PRO A 231 6.99 9.97 15.36
N THR A 232 6.18 9.70 16.37
CA THR A 232 4.72 9.83 16.30
C THR A 232 4.27 11.24 15.88
N TYR A 233 4.94 12.29 16.35
CA TYR A 233 4.57 13.69 16.08
C TYR A 233 4.76 14.12 14.62
N ILE A 234 5.69 13.48 13.87
CA ILE A 234 5.95 13.79 12.44
C ILE A 234 5.58 12.63 11.51
N ARG A 235 5.11 11.50 12.03
CA ARG A 235 4.87 10.26 11.26
C ARG A 235 3.98 10.49 10.05
N SER A 236 2.87 11.19 10.22
CA SER A 236 1.92 11.47 9.13
C SER A 236 2.58 12.27 8.01
N TRP A 237 3.41 13.26 8.36
CA TRP A 237 4.16 14.07 7.40
C TRP A 237 5.28 13.28 6.74
N GLY A 238 6.01 12.47 7.52
CA GLY A 238 7.08 11.60 7.02
C GLY A 238 6.56 10.63 5.99
N VAL A 239 5.60 9.79 6.37
CA VAL A 239 4.99 8.80 5.47
C VAL A 239 4.28 9.47 4.29
N GLY A 240 3.55 10.55 4.53
CA GLY A 240 2.88 11.32 3.46
C GLY A 240 3.84 11.90 2.44
N SER A 241 4.99 12.44 2.87
CA SER A 241 6.03 12.94 1.96
C SER A 241 6.66 11.83 1.14
N CYS A 242 6.94 10.66 1.74
CA CYS A 242 7.45 9.49 1.04
C CYS A 242 6.48 9.02 -0.06
N PHE A 243 5.19 8.98 0.24
CA PHE A 243 4.15 8.68 -0.75
C PHE A 243 4.09 9.71 -1.87
N ALA A 244 4.17 11.01 -1.55
CA ALA A 244 4.14 12.08 -2.54
C ALA A 244 5.30 11.95 -3.53
N PHE A 245 6.52 11.71 -3.04
CA PHE A 245 7.67 11.41 -3.89
C PHE A 245 7.50 10.14 -4.72
N GLY A 246 6.97 9.08 -4.12
CA GLY A 246 6.67 7.85 -4.81
C GLY A 246 5.70 8.02 -5.98
N ARG A 247 4.73 8.94 -5.89
CA ARG A 247 3.80 9.25 -6.99
C ARG A 247 4.49 9.79 -8.24
N VAL A 248 5.60 10.48 -8.09
CA VAL A 248 6.43 10.90 -9.23
C VAL A 248 6.92 9.67 -9.99
N GLY A 249 7.41 8.64 -9.27
CA GLY A 249 7.81 7.35 -9.87
C GLY A 249 6.68 6.66 -10.61
N SER A 250 5.44 6.71 -10.08
CA SER A 250 4.28 6.11 -10.72
C SER A 250 3.92 6.73 -12.09
N VAL A 251 4.28 7.98 -12.31
CA VAL A 251 4.12 8.66 -13.60
C VAL A 251 5.23 8.28 -14.56
N PHE A 252 6.49 8.30 -14.09
CA PHE A 252 7.63 7.99 -14.93
C PHE A 252 7.71 6.52 -15.35
N GLY A 253 7.24 5.59 -14.53
CA GLY A 253 7.26 4.15 -14.85
C GLY A 253 6.59 3.83 -16.18
N PRO A 254 5.30 4.11 -16.37
CA PRO A 254 4.63 3.89 -17.65
C PRO A 254 5.23 4.68 -18.82
N MET A 255 5.70 5.92 -18.59
CA MET A 255 6.32 6.74 -19.64
C MET A 255 7.59 6.10 -20.19
N VAL A 256 8.45 5.53 -19.34
CA VAL A 256 9.67 4.83 -19.78
C VAL A 256 9.31 3.70 -20.73
N GLY A 257 8.30 2.87 -20.40
CA GLY A 257 7.84 1.80 -21.28
C GLY A 257 7.32 2.32 -22.62
N GLY A 258 6.57 3.43 -22.64
CA GLY A 258 6.08 4.05 -23.87
C GLY A 258 7.22 4.54 -24.77
N VAL A 259 8.25 5.15 -24.19
CA VAL A 259 9.44 5.60 -24.94
C VAL A 259 10.23 4.41 -25.50
N MET A 260 10.40 3.34 -24.72
CA MET A 260 11.08 2.12 -25.18
C MET A 260 10.36 1.50 -26.37
N LEU A 261 9.04 1.38 -26.29
CA LEU A 261 8.22 0.83 -27.38
C LEU A 261 8.29 1.70 -28.63
N ALA A 262 8.19 3.03 -28.47
CA ALA A 262 8.27 3.97 -29.59
C ALA A 262 9.63 3.95 -30.31
N ARG A 263 10.69 3.53 -29.63
CA ARG A 263 12.05 3.39 -30.17
C ARG A 263 12.37 1.97 -30.64
N ASN A 264 11.39 1.06 -30.69
CA ASN A 264 11.59 -0.37 -30.98
C ASN A 264 12.72 -0.99 -30.15
N MET A 265 12.89 -0.55 -28.90
CA MET A 265 13.83 -1.18 -27.98
C MET A 265 13.24 -2.51 -27.51
N PRO A 266 14.08 -3.58 -27.44
CA PRO A 266 13.61 -4.88 -26.98
C PRO A 266 13.22 -4.87 -25.51
#